data_5d248714d771c72a482df82be36ff9dd
#
_entry.id   5d248714d771c72a482df82be36ff9dd
#
_cell.length_a   1.000
_cell.length_b   1.000
_cell.length_c   1.000
_cell.angle_alpha   90.00
_cell.angle_beta   90.00
_cell.angle_gamma   90.00
#
_symmetry.space_group_name_H-M   'P 1'
#
loop_
_entity.id
_entity.type
_entity.pdbx_description
1 polymer ?
#
loop_
_entity_poly.entity_id
_entity_poly.type
_entity_poly.pdbx_seq_one_letter_code
_entity_poly.pdbx_strand_id
1 'polypeptide(L)'
;TDHLGREVTIEKQPESFVSGYYISTSLLIALGLDDQLVGVEAKADKRNIYKLSAPELTELPSVGTAKEFDLEGCAALKPDLVIVPTKLKDSIPAMEELGLTVIAVNPEDQTKLFETIDMISTAADVVEKGQELEYWISDALESLKKSLDGVETPSVYLAGNSSLLQTAGPEMYQSTLIENAGGVNAASDITDTYWADTSY
;
A
#
# COMPACT_ATOMS: atom_id res chain seq x y z
N THR A 1 -7.37 -8.14 12.69
CA THR A 1 -8.44 -7.87 11.68
C THR A 1 -7.82 -7.19 10.47
N ASP A 2 -8.16 -7.63 9.24
CA ASP A 2 -7.67 -6.98 8.01
C ASP A 2 -8.64 -5.89 7.48
N HIS A 3 -8.28 -5.21 6.38
CA HIS A 3 -9.10 -4.14 5.81
C HIS A 3 -10.40 -4.60 5.12
N LEU A 4 -10.68 -5.89 5.08
CA LEU A 4 -11.99 -6.44 4.72
C LEU A 4 -12.83 -6.79 5.95
N GLY A 5 -12.33 -6.52 7.16
CA GLY A 5 -12.97 -6.87 8.43
C GLY A 5 -12.88 -8.35 8.80
N ARG A 6 -11.97 -9.11 8.15
CA ARG A 6 -11.78 -10.52 8.44
C ARG A 6 -10.81 -10.71 9.61
N GLU A 7 -11.15 -11.59 10.53
CA GLU A 7 -10.23 -12.08 11.55
C GLU A 7 -9.28 -13.11 10.92
N VAL A 8 -7.99 -12.79 10.85
CA VAL A 8 -6.95 -13.67 10.31
C VAL A 8 -6.09 -14.16 11.46
N THR A 9 -6.04 -15.48 11.64
CA THR A 9 -5.19 -16.11 12.65
C THR A 9 -3.85 -16.49 12.05
N ILE A 10 -2.78 -16.03 12.65
CA ILE A 10 -1.41 -16.40 12.31
C ILE A 10 -0.90 -17.27 13.45
N GLU A 11 -0.78 -18.58 13.21
CA GLU A 11 -0.47 -19.57 14.27
C GLU A 11 1.00 -19.55 14.69
N LYS A 12 1.89 -19.13 13.81
CA LYS A 12 3.34 -19.00 14.04
C LYS A 12 3.85 -17.73 13.37
N GLN A 13 4.95 -17.20 13.86
CA GLN A 13 5.63 -16.08 13.21
C GLN A 13 5.98 -16.46 11.77
N PRO A 14 5.53 -15.68 10.77
CA PRO A 14 5.90 -15.90 9.38
C PRO A 14 7.40 -15.67 9.16
N GLU A 15 8.03 -16.56 8.44
CA GLU A 15 9.43 -16.45 8.00
C GLU A 15 9.52 -16.20 6.49
N SER A 16 8.40 -16.35 5.77
CA SER A 16 8.34 -16.17 4.32
C SER A 16 7.06 -15.44 3.90
N PHE A 17 7.21 -14.44 3.03
CA PHE A 17 6.14 -13.58 2.57
C PHE A 17 5.97 -13.62 1.06
N VAL A 18 4.73 -13.54 0.60
CA VAL A 18 4.39 -13.14 -0.76
C VAL A 18 3.66 -11.81 -0.71
N SER A 19 4.11 -10.85 -1.50
CA SER A 19 3.40 -9.59 -1.69
C SER A 19 2.79 -9.49 -3.08
N GLY A 20 1.46 -9.44 -3.16
CA GLY A 20 0.70 -9.19 -4.40
C GLY A 20 0.40 -7.73 -4.65
N TYR A 21 1.02 -6.81 -3.89
CA TYR A 21 0.73 -5.38 -3.96
C TYR A 21 1.98 -4.53 -3.70
N TYR A 22 2.29 -3.62 -4.64
CA TYR A 22 3.52 -2.83 -4.60
C TYR A 22 3.67 -1.95 -3.35
N ILE A 23 2.57 -1.49 -2.73
CA ILE A 23 2.66 -0.74 -1.48
C ILE A 23 3.10 -1.66 -0.35
N SER A 24 2.52 -2.87 -0.26
CA SER A 24 2.94 -3.87 0.72
C SER A 24 4.40 -4.28 0.54
N THR A 25 4.85 -4.47 -0.70
CA THR A 25 6.27 -4.75 -0.99
C THR A 25 7.16 -3.62 -0.50
N SER A 26 6.78 -2.35 -0.76
CA SER A 26 7.54 -1.18 -0.28
C SER A 26 7.57 -1.10 1.26
N LEU A 27 6.48 -1.46 1.93
CA LEU A 27 6.43 -1.51 3.40
C LEU A 27 7.29 -2.64 3.96
N LEU A 28 7.28 -3.83 3.34
CA LEU A 28 8.15 -4.94 3.74
C LEU A 28 9.63 -4.55 3.61
N ILE A 29 10.03 -3.85 2.54
CA ILE A 29 11.37 -3.28 2.40
C ILE A 29 11.66 -2.29 3.55
N ALA A 30 10.75 -1.34 3.81
CA ALA A 30 10.94 -0.33 4.85
C ALA A 30 11.04 -0.93 6.27
N LEU A 31 10.37 -2.06 6.50
CA LEU A 31 10.44 -2.82 7.74
C LEU A 31 11.66 -3.75 7.83
N GLY A 32 12.49 -3.83 6.75
CA GLY A 32 13.65 -4.72 6.67
C GLY A 32 13.28 -6.19 6.66
N LEU A 33 12.26 -6.54 5.87
CA LEU A 33 11.72 -7.89 5.66
C LEU A 33 11.87 -8.33 4.19
N ASP A 34 12.65 -7.59 3.41
CA ASP A 34 12.88 -7.83 1.98
C ASP A 34 13.53 -9.19 1.71
N ASP A 35 14.44 -9.63 2.54
CA ASP A 35 15.11 -10.94 2.46
C ASP A 35 14.17 -12.14 2.77
N GLN A 36 13.00 -11.90 3.34
CA GLN A 36 11.98 -12.89 3.62
C GLN A 36 10.90 -12.97 2.52
N LEU A 37 10.96 -12.12 1.50
CA LEU A 37 10.07 -12.20 0.34
C LEU A 37 10.46 -13.37 -0.56
N VAL A 38 9.49 -14.22 -0.88
CA VAL A 38 9.65 -15.37 -1.80
C VAL A 38 8.88 -15.19 -3.11
N GLY A 39 8.05 -14.15 -3.22
CA GLY A 39 7.31 -13.77 -4.42
C GLY A 39 6.75 -12.36 -4.31
N VAL A 40 6.67 -11.69 -5.44
CA VAL A 40 6.27 -10.27 -5.53
C VAL A 40 5.23 -10.03 -6.63
N GLU A 41 4.59 -8.88 -6.59
CA GLU A 41 3.66 -8.45 -7.63
C GLU A 41 4.35 -8.31 -9.00
N ALA A 42 3.54 -8.33 -10.06
CA ALA A 42 4.03 -8.16 -11.43
C ALA A 42 4.77 -6.82 -11.63
N LYS A 43 5.79 -6.86 -12.47
CA LYS A 43 6.63 -5.71 -12.85
C LYS A 43 7.54 -5.19 -11.71
N ALA A 44 7.85 -5.98 -10.72
CA ALA A 44 8.85 -5.65 -9.70
C ALA A 44 10.20 -5.29 -10.34
N ASP A 45 10.60 -5.98 -11.41
CA ASP A 45 11.78 -5.73 -12.24
C ASP A 45 11.80 -4.35 -12.94
N LYS A 46 10.66 -3.66 -13.03
CA LYS A 46 10.54 -2.31 -13.61
C LYS A 46 10.58 -1.19 -12.56
N ARG A 47 10.53 -1.53 -11.27
CA ARG A 47 10.49 -0.54 -10.20
C ARG A 47 11.89 -0.10 -9.81
N ASN A 48 12.22 1.15 -10.10
CA ASN A 48 13.54 1.69 -9.77
C ASN A 48 13.83 1.70 -8.27
N ILE A 49 12.79 1.89 -7.43
CA ILE A 49 12.96 1.86 -5.99
C ILE A 49 13.43 0.49 -5.51
N TYR A 50 12.89 -0.61 -6.04
CA TYR A 50 13.35 -1.96 -5.67
C TYR A 50 14.81 -2.19 -6.12
N LYS A 51 15.16 -1.79 -7.34
CA LYS A 51 16.55 -1.90 -7.83
C LYS A 51 17.57 -1.18 -6.96
N LEU A 52 17.16 -0.11 -6.28
CA LEU A 52 18.03 0.69 -5.43
C LEU A 52 18.09 0.20 -3.99
N SER A 53 16.97 -0.26 -3.43
CA SER A 53 16.84 -0.62 -2.01
C SER A 53 16.90 -2.12 -1.73
N ALA A 54 16.41 -2.94 -2.65
CA ALA A 54 16.32 -4.40 -2.51
C ALA A 54 16.39 -5.05 -3.91
N PRO A 55 17.55 -5.02 -4.60
CA PRO A 55 17.67 -5.45 -5.99
C PRO A 55 17.34 -6.93 -6.21
N GLU A 56 17.50 -7.77 -5.21
CA GLU A 56 17.17 -9.21 -5.21
C GLU A 56 15.66 -9.45 -5.48
N LEU A 57 14.79 -8.53 -5.10
CA LEU A 57 13.35 -8.65 -5.35
C LEU A 57 13.00 -8.65 -6.84
N THR A 58 13.87 -8.09 -7.68
CA THR A 58 13.66 -8.04 -9.14
C THR A 58 13.80 -9.39 -9.81
N GLU A 59 14.41 -10.35 -9.14
CA GLU A 59 14.63 -11.72 -9.60
C GLU A 59 13.62 -12.74 -9.02
N LEU A 60 12.78 -12.29 -8.06
CA LEU A 60 11.79 -13.17 -7.43
C LEU A 60 10.65 -13.53 -8.40
N PRO A 61 10.02 -14.70 -8.20
CA PRO A 61 8.82 -15.07 -8.93
C PRO A 61 7.72 -14.03 -8.80
N SER A 62 7.07 -13.73 -9.93
CA SER A 62 5.91 -12.85 -9.93
C SER A 62 4.63 -13.63 -9.67
N VAL A 63 3.81 -13.13 -8.75
CA VAL A 63 2.46 -13.67 -8.48
C VAL A 63 1.36 -12.91 -9.27
N GLY A 64 1.75 -12.14 -10.28
CA GLY A 64 0.80 -11.47 -11.16
C GLY A 64 0.32 -10.10 -10.67
N THR A 65 -0.85 -9.71 -11.11
CA THR A 65 -1.49 -8.41 -10.79
C THR A 65 -2.81 -8.62 -10.04
N ALA A 66 -3.40 -7.55 -9.52
CA ALA A 66 -4.75 -7.61 -8.93
C ALA A 66 -5.86 -8.00 -9.94
N LYS A 67 -5.60 -7.99 -11.24
CA LYS A 67 -6.55 -8.46 -12.27
C LYS A 67 -6.29 -9.90 -12.71
N GLU A 68 -5.03 -10.32 -12.66
CA GLU A 68 -4.55 -11.61 -13.14
C GLU A 68 -3.55 -12.13 -12.09
N PHE A 69 -4.08 -12.57 -10.95
CA PHE A 69 -3.27 -13.12 -9.86
C PHE A 69 -3.03 -14.61 -10.09
N ASP A 70 -1.76 -15.03 -9.99
CA ASP A 70 -1.36 -16.42 -10.15
C ASP A 70 -1.48 -17.19 -8.81
N LEU A 71 -2.67 -17.75 -8.59
CA LEU A 71 -2.99 -18.51 -7.37
C LEU A 71 -2.10 -19.75 -7.21
N GLU A 72 -1.91 -20.50 -8.30
CA GLU A 72 -1.12 -21.74 -8.28
C GLU A 72 0.37 -21.44 -8.08
N GLY A 73 0.88 -20.44 -8.80
CA GLY A 73 2.25 -19.98 -8.63
C GLY A 73 2.51 -19.46 -7.22
N CYS A 74 1.59 -18.70 -6.64
CA CYS A 74 1.68 -18.24 -5.26
C CYS A 74 1.70 -19.42 -4.27
N ALA A 75 0.80 -20.38 -4.40
CA ALA A 75 0.73 -21.55 -3.54
C ALA A 75 1.97 -22.45 -3.66
N ALA A 76 2.56 -22.53 -4.86
CA ALA A 76 3.79 -23.31 -5.09
C ALA A 76 5.00 -22.74 -4.34
N LEU A 77 5.02 -21.45 -4.05
CA LEU A 77 6.06 -20.78 -3.24
C LEU A 77 5.96 -21.12 -1.75
N LYS A 78 4.83 -21.65 -1.29
CA LYS A 78 4.55 -22.03 0.11
C LYS A 78 4.88 -20.92 1.12
N PRO A 79 4.42 -19.69 0.91
CA PRO A 79 4.66 -18.61 1.86
C PRO A 79 3.94 -18.87 3.18
N ASP A 80 4.48 -18.38 4.29
CA ASP A 80 3.78 -18.38 5.58
C ASP A 80 2.67 -17.32 5.62
N LEU A 81 2.84 -16.20 4.89
CA LEU A 81 1.85 -15.13 4.81
C LEU A 81 1.81 -14.49 3.42
N VAL A 82 0.61 -14.30 2.91
CA VAL A 82 0.35 -13.60 1.64
C VAL A 82 -0.32 -12.26 1.94
N ILE A 83 0.21 -11.17 1.38
CA ILE A 83 -0.34 -9.83 1.52
C ILE A 83 -0.88 -9.37 0.17
N VAL A 84 -2.18 -9.07 0.10
CA VAL A 84 -2.85 -8.69 -1.15
C VAL A 84 -3.67 -7.40 -0.98
N PRO A 85 -3.93 -6.66 -2.07
CA PRO A 85 -4.87 -5.54 -2.01
C PRO A 85 -6.31 -6.05 -1.83
N THR A 86 -7.17 -5.27 -1.16
CA THR A 86 -8.61 -5.58 -1.00
C THR A 86 -9.34 -5.80 -2.34
N LYS A 87 -8.77 -5.35 -3.45
CA LYS A 87 -9.27 -5.62 -4.82
C LYS A 87 -9.29 -7.11 -5.17
N LEU A 88 -8.50 -7.93 -4.47
CA LEU A 88 -8.46 -9.39 -4.64
C LEU A 88 -9.41 -10.14 -3.70
N LYS A 89 -10.34 -9.46 -3.03
CA LYS A 89 -11.28 -10.05 -2.06
C LYS A 89 -11.99 -11.32 -2.56
N ASP A 90 -12.37 -11.33 -3.84
CA ASP A 90 -13.10 -12.45 -4.43
C ASP A 90 -12.21 -13.69 -4.68
N SER A 91 -10.89 -13.50 -4.70
CA SER A 91 -9.89 -14.58 -4.86
C SER A 91 -9.41 -15.16 -3.53
N ILE A 92 -9.63 -14.47 -2.41
CA ILE A 92 -9.13 -14.89 -1.10
C ILE A 92 -9.65 -16.26 -0.67
N PRO A 93 -10.95 -16.61 -0.84
CA PRO A 93 -11.42 -17.94 -0.48
C PRO A 93 -10.65 -19.06 -1.23
N ALA A 94 -10.35 -18.86 -2.51
CA ALA A 94 -9.56 -19.83 -3.26
C ALA A 94 -8.10 -19.92 -2.81
N MET A 95 -7.50 -18.79 -2.35
CA MET A 95 -6.17 -18.80 -1.72
C MET A 95 -6.18 -19.62 -0.42
N GLU A 96 -7.20 -19.43 0.43
CA GLU A 96 -7.36 -20.13 1.70
C GLU A 96 -7.63 -21.63 1.49
N GLU A 97 -8.39 -22.02 0.46
CA GLU A 97 -8.58 -23.42 0.04
C GLU A 97 -7.26 -24.09 -0.38
N LEU A 98 -6.31 -23.31 -0.92
CA LEU A 98 -4.95 -23.78 -1.21
C LEU A 98 -4.03 -23.80 0.02
N GLY A 99 -4.55 -23.48 1.20
CA GLY A 99 -3.82 -23.49 2.47
C GLY A 99 -2.99 -22.24 2.73
N LEU A 100 -3.22 -21.14 2.00
CA LEU A 100 -2.51 -19.88 2.19
C LEU A 100 -3.15 -19.06 3.33
N THR A 101 -2.32 -18.49 4.19
CA THR A 101 -2.76 -17.46 5.15
C THR A 101 -2.69 -16.11 4.45
N VAL A 102 -3.81 -15.37 4.41
CA VAL A 102 -3.92 -14.15 3.59
C VAL A 102 -4.40 -12.97 4.42
N ILE A 103 -3.70 -11.84 4.35
CA ILE A 103 -4.19 -10.54 4.82
C ILE A 103 -4.45 -9.60 3.65
N ALA A 104 -5.58 -8.88 3.71
CA ALA A 104 -5.99 -7.94 2.69
C ALA A 104 -5.82 -6.50 3.19
N VAL A 105 -5.12 -5.67 2.42
CA VAL A 105 -4.78 -4.31 2.80
C VAL A 105 -5.31 -3.28 1.80
N ASN A 106 -5.62 -2.08 2.30
CA ASN A 106 -6.13 -0.96 1.49
C ASN A 106 -5.56 0.39 1.96
N PRO A 107 -4.27 0.65 1.81
CA PRO A 107 -3.60 1.88 2.25
C PRO A 107 -3.92 3.08 1.32
N GLU A 108 -5.19 3.43 1.17
CA GLU A 108 -5.66 4.47 0.25
C GLU A 108 -5.66 5.89 0.87
N ASP A 109 -5.41 6.00 2.18
CA ASP A 109 -5.22 7.25 2.91
C ASP A 109 -4.16 7.06 4.01
N GLN A 110 -3.78 8.14 4.70
CA GLN A 110 -2.73 8.11 5.72
C GLN A 110 -3.10 7.21 6.91
N THR A 111 -4.35 7.24 7.36
CA THR A 111 -4.83 6.40 8.46
C THR A 111 -4.71 4.92 8.11
N LYS A 112 -5.23 4.55 6.93
CA LYS A 112 -5.13 3.16 6.43
C LYS A 112 -3.71 2.74 6.11
N LEU A 113 -2.82 3.67 5.74
CA LEU A 113 -1.41 3.38 5.59
C LEU A 113 -0.80 2.96 6.93
N PHE A 114 -1.07 3.70 8.02
CA PHE A 114 -0.59 3.37 9.35
C PHE A 114 -1.21 2.06 9.86
N GLU A 115 -2.53 1.86 9.69
CA GLU A 115 -3.16 0.57 9.97
C GLU A 115 -2.50 -0.59 9.20
N THR A 116 -2.06 -0.36 7.96
CA THR A 116 -1.34 -1.36 7.17
C THR A 116 0.06 -1.63 7.74
N ILE A 117 0.78 -0.60 8.18
CA ILE A 117 2.08 -0.74 8.84
C ILE A 117 1.93 -1.54 10.14
N ASP A 118 0.97 -1.19 10.99
CA ASP A 118 0.65 -1.92 12.22
C ASP A 118 0.31 -3.39 11.95
N MET A 119 -0.52 -3.63 10.95
CA MET A 119 -0.97 -4.98 10.57
C MET A 119 0.20 -5.85 10.11
N ILE A 120 1.05 -5.33 9.21
CA ILE A 120 2.21 -6.06 8.69
C ILE A 120 3.26 -6.25 9.78
N SER A 121 3.60 -5.21 10.54
CA SER A 121 4.61 -5.28 11.60
C SER A 121 4.20 -6.21 12.74
N THR A 122 2.91 -6.22 13.11
CA THR A 122 2.36 -7.16 14.08
C THR A 122 2.41 -8.60 13.56
N ALA A 123 1.98 -8.81 12.31
CA ALA A 123 2.00 -10.14 11.69
C ALA A 123 3.41 -10.72 11.57
N ALA A 124 4.40 -9.88 11.32
CA ALA A 124 5.80 -10.26 11.15
C ALA A 124 6.62 -10.23 12.48
N ASP A 125 5.99 -9.87 13.61
CA ASP A 125 6.65 -9.70 14.91
C ASP A 125 7.82 -8.67 14.89
N VAL A 126 7.60 -7.56 14.18
CA VAL A 126 8.54 -6.43 14.08
C VAL A 126 7.88 -5.10 14.47
N VAL A 127 7.03 -5.12 15.48
CA VAL A 127 6.21 -3.99 15.92
C VAL A 127 7.03 -2.72 16.18
N GLU A 128 8.22 -2.85 16.80
CA GLU A 128 9.10 -1.71 17.05
C GLU A 128 9.52 -1.00 15.76
N LYS A 129 9.83 -1.76 14.70
CA LYS A 129 10.16 -1.18 13.38
C LYS A 129 8.94 -0.49 12.73
N GLY A 130 7.73 -1.05 12.92
CA GLY A 130 6.48 -0.41 12.50
C GLY A 130 6.31 0.96 13.16
N GLN A 131 6.45 1.02 14.48
CA GLN A 131 6.36 2.26 15.27
C GLN A 131 7.44 3.28 14.88
N GLU A 132 8.67 2.85 14.64
CA GLU A 132 9.75 3.72 14.15
C GLU A 132 9.42 4.32 12.78
N LEU A 133 8.87 3.54 11.85
CA LEU A 133 8.46 4.00 10.53
C LEU A 133 7.32 5.01 10.62
N GLU A 134 6.30 4.74 11.43
CA GLU A 134 5.18 5.67 11.65
C GLU A 134 5.62 6.97 12.31
N TYR A 135 6.50 6.87 13.31
CA TYR A 135 7.09 8.04 13.96
C TYR A 135 7.86 8.89 12.95
N TRP A 136 8.70 8.27 12.11
CA TRP A 136 9.46 8.98 11.08
C TRP A 136 8.55 9.71 10.08
N ILE A 137 7.48 9.04 9.60
CA ILE A 137 6.50 9.65 8.70
C ILE A 137 5.79 10.83 9.40
N SER A 138 5.35 10.64 10.63
CA SER A 138 4.63 11.66 11.40
C SER A 138 5.50 12.87 11.70
N ASP A 139 6.76 12.68 12.11
CA ASP A 139 7.71 13.75 12.38
C ASP A 139 8.04 14.56 11.11
N ALA A 140 8.22 13.87 9.98
CA ALA A 140 8.43 14.52 8.68
C ALA A 140 7.24 15.40 8.28
N LEU A 141 6.01 14.90 8.45
CA LEU A 141 4.78 15.64 8.16
C LEU A 141 4.60 16.84 9.11
N GLU A 142 4.88 16.65 10.40
CA GLU A 142 4.82 17.74 11.38
C GLU A 142 5.85 18.84 11.09
N SER A 143 7.05 18.44 10.72
CA SER A 143 8.12 19.37 10.33
C SER A 143 7.74 20.15 9.06
N LEU A 144 7.16 19.48 8.07
CA LEU A 144 6.62 20.14 6.87
C LEU A 144 5.53 21.15 7.25
N LYS A 145 4.54 20.73 8.05
CA LYS A 145 3.44 21.59 8.50
C LYS A 145 3.95 22.84 9.23
N LYS A 146 4.96 22.70 10.08
CA LYS A 146 5.60 23.85 10.77
C LYS A 146 6.27 24.81 9.77
N SER A 147 6.88 24.30 8.71
CA SER A 147 7.52 25.12 7.67
C SER A 147 6.54 25.92 6.83
N LEU A 148 5.27 25.53 6.83
CA LEU A 148 4.17 26.18 6.09
C LEU A 148 3.41 27.23 6.91
N ASP A 149 3.78 27.44 8.17
CA ASP A 149 3.13 28.45 9.03
C ASP A 149 3.29 29.84 8.44
N GLY A 150 2.18 30.55 8.23
CA GLY A 150 2.12 31.88 7.60
C GLY A 150 2.32 31.90 6.09
N VAL A 151 2.43 30.72 5.43
CA VAL A 151 2.48 30.63 3.96
C VAL A 151 1.05 30.65 3.39
N GLU A 152 0.86 31.36 2.26
CA GLU A 152 -0.42 31.35 1.55
C GLU A 152 -0.76 29.95 1.03
N THR A 153 -1.99 29.50 1.28
CA THR A 153 -2.47 28.19 0.86
C THR A 153 -2.94 28.22 -0.60
N PRO A 154 -2.24 27.61 -1.54
CA PRO A 154 -2.65 27.59 -2.94
C PRO A 154 -3.78 26.59 -3.19
N SER A 155 -4.67 26.93 -4.14
CA SER A 155 -5.60 25.96 -4.70
C SER A 155 -4.89 25.10 -5.76
N VAL A 156 -5.01 23.77 -5.65
CA VAL A 156 -4.29 22.81 -6.50
C VAL A 156 -5.29 21.96 -7.26
N TYR A 157 -5.19 21.95 -8.58
CA TYR A 157 -5.92 21.05 -9.47
C TYR A 157 -5.00 19.93 -9.94
N LEU A 158 -5.31 18.70 -9.58
CA LEU A 158 -4.57 17.53 -10.03
C LEU A 158 -5.17 17.01 -11.35
N ALA A 159 -4.49 17.24 -12.47
CA ALA A 159 -4.91 16.69 -13.74
C ALA A 159 -4.83 15.15 -13.75
N GLY A 160 -5.94 14.49 -14.09
CA GLY A 160 -6.08 13.04 -13.99
C GLY A 160 -5.36 12.24 -15.05
N ASN A 161 -5.43 10.92 -14.91
CA ASN A 161 -4.70 9.95 -15.74
C ASN A 161 -5.17 9.89 -17.20
N SER A 162 -6.46 10.10 -17.46
CA SER A 162 -7.07 9.86 -18.76
C SER A 162 -7.48 11.15 -19.46
N SER A 163 -7.69 12.24 -18.72
CA SER A 163 -8.17 13.52 -19.25
C SER A 163 -7.74 14.66 -18.33
N LEU A 164 -7.52 15.85 -18.92
CA LEU A 164 -7.35 17.10 -18.16
C LEU A 164 -8.62 17.49 -17.40
N LEU A 165 -9.78 16.96 -17.81
CA LEU A 165 -11.08 17.17 -17.15
C LEU A 165 -11.38 16.11 -16.09
N GLN A 166 -10.41 15.30 -15.72
CA GLN A 166 -10.52 14.35 -14.63
C GLN A 166 -9.54 14.73 -13.51
N THR A 167 -10.01 14.76 -12.28
CA THR A 167 -9.22 15.16 -11.11
C THR A 167 -9.43 14.22 -9.94
N ALA A 168 -8.50 14.24 -8.98
CA ALA A 168 -8.65 13.47 -7.76
C ALA A 168 -9.75 14.07 -6.87
N GLY A 169 -10.70 13.23 -6.48
CA GLY A 169 -11.69 13.57 -5.45
C GLY A 169 -11.04 13.63 -4.06
N PRO A 170 -11.76 14.16 -3.04
CA PRO A 170 -11.23 14.36 -1.69
C PRO A 170 -10.83 13.05 -0.98
N GLU A 171 -11.42 11.92 -1.34
CA GLU A 171 -11.13 10.62 -0.74
C GLU A 171 -9.86 9.94 -1.29
N MET A 172 -9.23 10.55 -2.31
CA MET A 172 -7.99 10.01 -2.86
C MET A 172 -6.76 10.40 -2.02
N TYR A 173 -5.79 9.49 -1.93
CA TYR A 173 -4.51 9.74 -1.26
C TYR A 173 -3.79 10.99 -1.80
N GLN A 174 -3.94 11.30 -3.08
CA GLN A 174 -3.39 12.52 -3.70
C GLN A 174 -3.95 13.80 -3.07
N SER A 175 -5.19 13.81 -2.61
CA SER A 175 -5.77 14.95 -1.87
C SER A 175 -5.10 15.14 -0.53
N THR A 176 -4.86 14.06 0.20
CA THR A 176 -4.05 14.07 1.43
C THR A 176 -2.63 14.61 1.18
N LEU A 177 -2.00 14.26 0.06
CA LEU A 177 -0.66 14.78 -0.30
C LEU A 177 -0.70 16.30 -0.57
N ILE A 178 -1.74 16.79 -1.26
CA ILE A 178 -1.93 18.22 -1.51
C ILE A 178 -2.09 18.98 -0.19
N GLU A 179 -2.94 18.48 0.72
CA GLU A 179 -3.21 19.08 2.03
C GLU A 179 -1.98 19.07 2.92
N ASN A 180 -1.25 17.96 3.00
CA ASN A 180 -0.01 17.84 3.75
C ASN A 180 1.09 18.78 3.22
N ALA A 181 1.07 19.09 1.92
CA ALA A 181 1.96 20.05 1.29
C ALA A 181 1.49 21.51 1.44
N GLY A 182 0.42 21.77 2.18
CA GLY A 182 -0.12 23.12 2.45
C GLY A 182 -1.02 23.68 1.35
N GLY A 183 -1.49 22.85 0.41
CA GLY A 183 -2.46 23.24 -0.61
C GLY A 183 -3.90 22.87 -0.23
N VAL A 184 -4.85 23.31 -1.05
CA VAL A 184 -6.25 22.87 -1.01
C VAL A 184 -6.59 22.22 -2.34
N ASN A 185 -7.21 21.04 -2.29
CA ASN A 185 -7.68 20.39 -3.51
C ASN A 185 -8.82 21.22 -4.13
N ALA A 186 -8.65 21.67 -5.36
CA ALA A 186 -9.65 22.44 -6.10
C ALA A 186 -10.97 21.66 -6.35
N ALA A 187 -10.95 20.34 -6.18
CA ALA A 187 -12.09 19.45 -6.32
C ALA A 187 -12.61 18.92 -4.96
N SER A 188 -12.31 19.59 -3.85
CA SER A 188 -12.72 19.18 -2.49
C SER A 188 -14.24 19.06 -2.30
N ASP A 189 -15.04 19.77 -3.12
CA ASP A 189 -16.49 19.72 -3.05
C ASP A 189 -17.12 18.57 -3.86
N ILE A 190 -16.32 17.83 -4.63
CA ILE A 190 -16.81 16.70 -5.44
C ILE A 190 -16.65 15.43 -4.61
N THR A 191 -17.73 15.06 -3.91
CA THR A 191 -17.77 13.89 -3.02
C THR A 191 -18.19 12.61 -3.76
N ASP A 192 -18.05 11.47 -3.09
CA ASP A 192 -18.52 10.14 -3.51
C ASP A 192 -17.83 9.56 -4.75
N THR A 193 -16.63 10.05 -5.10
CA THR A 193 -15.83 9.49 -6.19
C THR A 193 -14.33 9.64 -5.95
N TYR A 194 -13.57 8.64 -6.36
CA TYR A 194 -12.11 8.71 -6.36
C TYR A 194 -11.59 9.62 -7.48
N TRP A 195 -12.06 9.40 -8.70
CA TRP A 195 -11.76 10.25 -9.85
C TRP A 195 -13.00 10.99 -10.29
N ALA A 196 -12.99 12.30 -10.15
CA ALA A 196 -14.09 13.17 -10.52
C ALA A 196 -13.93 13.70 -11.95
N ASP A 197 -14.99 13.61 -12.74
CA ASP A 197 -15.05 14.30 -14.01
C ASP A 197 -15.50 15.74 -13.79
N THR A 198 -14.75 16.67 -14.39
CA THR A 198 -15.00 18.10 -14.32
C THR A 198 -15.38 18.66 -15.69
N SER A 199 -15.92 19.87 -15.74
CA SER A 199 -16.21 20.61 -16.97
C SER A 199 -15.53 21.99 -16.93
N TYR A 200 -15.34 22.59 -18.09
CA TYR A 200 -14.91 24.00 -18.20
C TYR A 200 -15.98 24.93 -17.71
#